data_064dfef33cdc59328f981ad8c155822c
#
_entry.id   064dfef33cdc59328f981ad8c155822c
#
_cell.length_a   1.000
_cell.length_b   1.000
_cell.length_c   1.000
_cell.angle_alpha   90.00
_cell.angle_beta   90.00
_cell.angle_gamma   90.00
#
_symmetry.space_group_name_H-M   'P 1'
#
loop_
_entity.id
_entity.type
_entity.pdbx_description
1 polymer ?
#
loop_
_entity_poly.entity_id
_entity_poly.type
_entity_poly.pdbx_seq_one_letter_code
_entity_poly.pdbx_strand_id
1 'polypeptide(L)'
;HTAYRRQRQMCIRDRRYPNIKCIARHVRFAHSCSENSLMAYLWLNGKIYESKRLTFHILDRVGGGDAFVSGIIYALMNEYTPEDIVNFGVAASAVKHTIHGDGNITDDVSLIRHVMEMNFDIKR
;
A
#
# COMPACT_ATOMS: atom_id res chain seq x y z
N HIS A 1 -18.71 1.53 3.75
CA HIS A 1 -18.30 0.17 3.90
C HIS A 1 -16.83 0.10 4.28
N THR A 2 -15.96 0.64 3.44
CA THR A 2 -14.56 0.71 3.78
C THR A 2 -14.34 1.67 4.93
N ALA A 3 -15.08 2.76 4.98
CA ALA A 3 -14.98 3.70 6.08
C ALA A 3 -15.38 3.04 7.41
N TYR A 4 -16.39 2.19 7.37
CA TYR A 4 -16.82 1.48 8.56
C TYR A 4 -15.71 0.54 9.05
N ARG A 5 -15.03 -0.15 8.12
CA ARG A 5 -13.94 -1.03 8.50
C ARG A 5 -12.78 -0.26 9.11
N ARG A 6 -12.46 0.91 8.57
CA ARG A 6 -11.41 1.73 9.15
C ARG A 6 -11.74 2.12 10.58
N GLN A 7 -12.96 2.58 10.78
CA GLN A 7 -13.38 3.01 12.09
C GLN A 7 -13.37 1.85 13.08
N ARG A 8 -13.78 0.68 12.62
CA ARG A 8 -13.79 -0.49 13.47
C ARG A 8 -12.39 -0.92 13.87
N GLN A 9 -11.44 -0.85 12.94
CA GLN A 9 -10.06 -1.17 13.26
C GLN A 9 -9.51 -0.22 14.32
N MET A 10 -9.85 1.05 14.22
CA MET A 10 -9.37 2.01 15.18
C MET A 10 -10.00 1.79 16.55
N CYS A 11 -11.26 1.41 16.59
CA CYS A 11 -11.91 1.10 17.85
C CYS A 11 -11.28 -0.11 18.52
N ILE A 12 -10.94 -1.14 17.73
CA ILE A 12 -10.30 -2.32 18.27
C ILE A 12 -8.91 -1.97 18.77
N ARG A 13 -8.17 -1.18 17.99
CA ARG A 13 -6.84 -0.77 18.40
C ARG A 13 -6.90 0.02 19.71
N ASP A 14 -7.81 0.96 19.81
CA ASP A 14 -7.90 1.79 21.00
C ASP A 14 -8.24 0.99 22.24
N ARG A 15 -9.04 -0.04 22.07
CA ARG A 15 -9.46 -0.83 23.21
C ARG A 15 -8.46 -1.89 23.62
N ARG A 16 -7.87 -2.57 22.64
CA ARG A 16 -7.03 -3.74 22.91
C ARG A 16 -5.54 -3.48 22.82
N TYR A 17 -5.14 -2.55 21.98
CA TYR A 17 -3.74 -2.34 21.68
C TYR A 17 -3.40 -0.86 21.74
N PRO A 18 -3.44 -0.29 22.93
CA PRO A 18 -3.22 1.17 23.02
C PRO A 18 -1.81 1.61 22.66
N ASN A 19 -0.86 0.68 22.63
CA ASN A 19 0.52 1.01 22.29
C ASN A 19 0.80 0.99 20.79
N ILE A 20 -0.15 0.56 19.98
CA ILE A 20 0.05 0.55 18.55
C ILE A 20 -0.01 1.96 18.04
N LYS A 21 0.99 2.36 17.28
CA LYS A 21 1.08 3.71 16.76
C LYS A 21 0.86 3.81 15.27
N CYS A 22 0.85 2.69 14.56
CA CYS A 22 0.71 2.68 13.13
C CYS A 22 -0.02 1.43 12.68
N ILE A 23 -1.03 1.59 11.86
CA ILE A 23 -1.73 0.47 11.25
C ILE A 23 -1.82 0.76 9.77
N ALA A 24 -1.41 -0.19 8.95
CA ALA A 24 -1.48 -0.04 7.50
C ALA A 24 -2.30 -1.19 6.93
N ARG A 25 -3.08 -0.90 5.94
CA ARG A 25 -3.90 -1.90 5.30
C ARG A 25 -4.06 -1.56 3.82
N HIS A 26 -3.92 -2.55 2.96
CA HIS A 26 -4.16 -2.34 1.55
C HIS A 26 -5.45 -3.04 1.14
N VAL A 27 -6.06 -2.53 0.08
CA VAL A 27 -7.31 -3.05 -0.44
C VAL A 27 -7.13 -3.27 -1.92
N ARG A 28 -7.56 -4.41 -2.41
CA ARG A 28 -7.44 -4.74 -3.82
C ARG A 28 -8.81 -4.83 -4.44
N PHE A 29 -8.94 -4.25 -5.62
CA PHE A 29 -10.17 -4.33 -6.39
C PHE A 29 -9.85 -5.10 -7.66
N ALA A 30 -10.45 -6.27 -7.82
CA ALA A 30 -10.20 -7.10 -8.99
C ALA A 30 -11.16 -6.70 -10.09
N HIS A 31 -10.63 -6.33 -11.24
CA HIS A 31 -11.45 -5.99 -12.40
C HIS A 31 -11.53 -7.17 -13.36
N SER A 32 -10.46 -7.96 -13.42
CA SER A 32 -10.42 -9.16 -14.25
C SER A 32 -9.33 -10.05 -13.69
N CYS A 33 -9.02 -11.12 -14.38
CA CYS A 33 -7.95 -12.02 -13.94
C CYS A 33 -6.60 -11.32 -13.94
N SER A 34 -6.42 -10.36 -14.82
CA SER A 34 -5.11 -9.75 -14.99
C SER A 34 -5.07 -8.27 -14.64
N GLU A 35 -6.19 -7.62 -14.40
CA GLU A 35 -6.18 -6.20 -14.10
C GLU A 35 -6.77 -5.94 -12.73
N ASN A 36 -6.00 -5.30 -11.88
CA ASN A 36 -6.42 -4.99 -10.52
C ASN A 36 -6.09 -3.57 -10.18
N SER A 37 -6.77 -3.05 -9.18
CA SER A 37 -6.43 -1.77 -8.59
C SER A 37 -6.05 -1.99 -7.14
N LEU A 38 -5.12 -1.19 -6.65
CA LEU A 38 -4.71 -1.22 -5.25
C LEU A 38 -4.80 0.16 -4.66
N MET A 39 -5.22 0.22 -3.42
CA MET A 39 -5.10 1.42 -2.62
C MET A 39 -4.87 1.00 -1.19
N ALA A 40 -4.51 1.91 -0.34
CA ALA A 40 -4.20 1.56 1.04
C ALA A 40 -4.60 2.67 1.98
N TYR A 41 -4.73 2.31 3.24
CA TYR A 41 -5.00 3.24 4.32
C TYR A 41 -3.90 3.11 5.34
N LEU A 42 -3.51 4.24 5.90
CA LEU A 42 -2.51 4.28 6.95
C LEU A 42 -3.09 5.06 8.12
N TRP A 43 -3.12 4.43 9.30
CA TRP A 43 -3.46 5.13 10.53
C TRP A 43 -2.14 5.41 11.23
N LEU A 44 -1.88 6.66 11.50
CA LEU A 44 -0.62 7.05 12.11
C LEU A 44 -0.89 8.23 13.02
N ASN A 45 -0.53 8.09 14.27
CA ASN A 45 -0.66 9.16 15.26
C ASN A 45 -2.05 9.77 15.30
N GLY A 46 -3.05 8.93 15.22
CA GLY A 46 -4.44 9.37 15.37
C GLY A 46 -5.11 9.85 14.11
N LYS A 47 -4.42 9.83 12.98
CA LYS A 47 -5.00 10.26 11.71
C LYS A 47 -4.98 9.15 10.70
N ILE A 48 -5.93 9.16 9.79
CA ILE A 48 -6.01 8.18 8.72
C ILE A 48 -5.65 8.85 7.41
N TYR A 49 -4.78 8.21 6.66
CA TYR A 49 -4.34 8.71 5.35
C TYR A 49 -4.68 7.66 4.30
N GLU A 50 -5.06 8.11 3.13
CA GLU A 50 -5.39 7.22 2.02
C GLU A 50 -4.38 7.40 0.92
N SER A 51 -4.06 6.31 0.22
CA SER A 51 -3.18 6.36 -0.92
C SER A 51 -3.97 6.68 -2.18
N LYS A 52 -3.24 6.97 -3.25
CA LYS A 52 -3.85 7.00 -4.56
C LYS A 52 -4.22 5.58 -4.94
N ARG A 53 -5.13 5.46 -5.89
CA ARG A 53 -5.54 4.15 -6.38
C ARG A 53 -4.76 3.87 -7.65
N LEU A 54 -3.98 2.79 -7.62
CA LEU A 54 -3.18 2.40 -8.76
C LEU A 54 -3.85 1.23 -9.47
N THR A 55 -4.00 1.35 -10.78
CA THR A 55 -4.56 0.28 -11.60
C THR A 55 -3.47 -0.25 -12.50
N PHE A 56 -3.30 -1.55 -12.55
CA PHE A 56 -2.21 -2.16 -13.29
C PHE A 56 -2.55 -3.58 -13.69
N HIS A 57 -1.81 -4.09 -14.66
CA HIS A 57 -1.94 -5.48 -15.07
C HIS A 57 -1.05 -6.33 -14.20
N ILE A 58 -1.59 -7.47 -13.77
CA ILE A 58 -0.87 -8.35 -12.88
C ILE A 58 -0.16 -9.40 -13.67
N LEU A 59 1.14 -9.53 -13.46
CA LEU A 59 1.91 -10.61 -14.01
C LEU A 59 1.99 -11.74 -13.01
N ASP A 60 2.18 -11.42 -11.74
CA ASP A 60 2.28 -12.42 -10.70
C ASP A 60 1.84 -11.77 -9.39
N ARG A 61 1.04 -12.47 -8.61
CA ARG A 61 0.56 -11.93 -7.34
C ARG A 61 1.43 -12.31 -6.15
N VAL A 62 2.38 -13.19 -6.35
CA VAL A 62 3.18 -13.68 -5.24
C VAL A 62 4.04 -12.57 -4.68
N GLY A 63 3.98 -12.39 -3.39
CA GLY A 63 4.84 -11.41 -2.71
C GLY A 63 4.31 -10.00 -2.69
N GLY A 64 3.13 -9.73 -3.24
CA GLY A 64 2.60 -8.38 -3.26
C GLY A 64 2.34 -7.80 -1.88
N GLY A 65 1.82 -8.63 -0.97
CA GLY A 65 1.58 -8.18 0.40
C GLY A 65 2.87 -7.91 1.15
N ASP A 66 3.87 -8.75 0.94
CA ASP A 66 5.18 -8.55 1.57
C ASP A 66 5.83 -7.29 1.05
N ALA A 67 5.69 -7.00 -0.24
CA ALA A 67 6.24 -5.79 -0.81
C ALA A 67 5.57 -4.55 -0.24
N PHE A 68 4.26 -4.62 0.00
CA PHE A 68 3.55 -3.52 0.62
C PHE A 68 4.11 -3.24 2.01
N VAL A 69 4.26 -4.27 2.83
CA VAL A 69 4.76 -4.11 4.19
C VAL A 69 6.19 -3.57 4.16
N SER A 70 7.02 -4.12 3.27
CA SER A 70 8.40 -3.66 3.16
C SER A 70 8.46 -2.19 2.75
N GLY A 71 7.59 -1.78 1.85
CA GLY A 71 7.53 -0.39 1.42
C GLY A 71 7.12 0.53 2.54
N ILE A 72 6.14 0.12 3.34
CA ILE A 72 5.72 0.92 4.48
C ILE A 72 6.87 1.08 5.48
N ILE A 73 7.56 -0.01 5.77
CA ILE A 73 8.67 0.03 6.73
C ILE A 73 9.79 0.92 6.22
N TYR A 74 10.14 0.77 4.93
CA TYR A 74 11.20 1.59 4.35
C TYR A 74 10.86 3.08 4.46
N ALA A 75 9.62 3.43 4.12
CA ALA A 75 9.21 4.82 4.14
C ALA A 75 9.17 5.37 5.56
N LEU A 76 8.75 4.56 6.52
CA LEU A 76 8.78 4.97 7.91
C LEU A 76 10.20 5.23 8.39
N MET A 77 11.12 4.35 8.03
CA MET A 77 12.50 4.48 8.46
C MET A 77 13.19 5.67 7.82
N ASN A 78 12.74 6.10 6.65
CA ASN A 78 13.31 7.24 5.97
C ASN A 78 12.50 8.50 6.18
N GLU A 79 11.58 8.47 7.13
CA GLU A 79 10.85 9.67 7.58
C GLU A 79 10.07 10.36 6.47
N TYR A 80 9.44 9.57 5.62
CA TYR A 80 8.55 10.11 4.59
C TYR A 80 7.32 10.71 5.28
N THR A 81 6.66 11.63 4.60
CA THR A 81 5.40 12.14 5.10
C THR A 81 4.37 11.02 5.11
N PRO A 82 3.32 11.13 5.94
CA PRO A 82 2.33 10.03 6.00
C PRO A 82 1.70 9.72 4.65
N GLU A 83 1.40 10.73 3.84
CA GLU A 83 0.86 10.47 2.52
C GLU A 83 1.86 9.71 1.65
N ASP A 84 3.14 10.09 1.75
CA ASP A 84 4.17 9.43 0.98
C ASP A 84 4.39 8.01 1.47
N ILE A 85 4.25 7.76 2.76
CA ILE A 85 4.41 6.41 3.30
C ILE A 85 3.38 5.48 2.67
N VAL A 86 2.12 5.86 2.69
CA VAL A 86 1.07 4.98 2.21
C VAL A 86 1.15 4.83 0.69
N ASN A 87 1.50 5.89 -0.02
CA ASN A 87 1.64 5.81 -1.46
C ASN A 87 2.85 4.96 -1.86
N PHE A 88 3.94 5.06 -1.10
CA PHE A 88 5.13 4.27 -1.38
C PHE A 88 4.84 2.78 -1.18
N GLY A 89 4.09 2.44 -0.14
CA GLY A 89 3.72 1.05 0.10
C GLY A 89 2.89 0.47 -1.04
N VAL A 90 1.91 1.23 -1.53
CA VAL A 90 1.07 0.78 -2.63
C VAL A 90 1.92 0.67 -3.90
N ALA A 91 2.80 1.63 -4.16
CA ALA A 91 3.65 1.58 -5.34
C ALA A 91 4.59 0.39 -5.31
N ALA A 92 5.15 0.08 -4.14
CA ALA A 92 6.02 -1.09 -4.00
C ALA A 92 5.26 -2.37 -4.31
N SER A 93 4.04 -2.47 -3.83
CA SER A 93 3.23 -3.64 -4.10
C SER A 93 2.88 -3.73 -5.59
N ALA A 94 2.56 -2.61 -6.22
CA ALA A 94 2.23 -2.60 -7.64
C ALA A 94 3.43 -3.04 -8.48
N VAL A 95 4.62 -2.55 -8.14
CA VAL A 95 5.83 -2.96 -8.85
C VAL A 95 6.04 -4.46 -8.71
N LYS A 96 5.82 -5.00 -7.51
CA LYS A 96 6.03 -6.42 -7.29
C LYS A 96 5.06 -7.27 -8.12
N HIS A 97 3.84 -6.80 -8.31
CA HIS A 97 2.87 -7.55 -9.10
C HIS A 97 3.27 -7.67 -10.56
N THR A 98 4.24 -6.89 -11.03
CA THR A 98 4.69 -6.96 -12.40
C THR A 98 5.96 -7.79 -12.54
N ILE A 99 6.35 -8.54 -11.49
CA ILE A 99 7.55 -9.37 -11.50
C ILE A 99 7.14 -10.81 -11.22
N HIS A 100 7.69 -11.74 -11.98
CA HIS A 100 7.42 -13.15 -11.76
C HIS A 100 8.16 -13.65 -10.52
N GLY A 101 7.52 -14.56 -9.81
CA GLY A 101 8.16 -15.24 -8.68
C GLY A 101 7.99 -14.48 -7.36
N ASP A 102 8.42 -15.11 -6.28
CA ASP A 102 8.26 -14.53 -4.97
C ASP A 102 9.53 -13.81 -4.49
N GLY A 103 10.60 -13.83 -5.26
CA GLY A 103 11.80 -13.09 -4.90
C GLY A 103 11.60 -11.61 -5.18
N ASN A 104 11.97 -10.80 -4.23
CA ASN A 104 11.88 -9.37 -4.44
C ASN A 104 13.18 -8.91 -5.05
N ILE A 105 13.25 -8.93 -6.36
CA ILE A 105 14.45 -8.52 -7.04
C ILE A 105 14.46 -7.04 -7.32
N THR A 106 13.40 -6.34 -6.97
CA THR A 106 13.36 -4.92 -7.17
C THR A 106 13.52 -4.25 -5.84
N ASP A 107 14.71 -3.84 -5.54
CA ASP A 107 14.90 -2.98 -4.40
C ASP A 107 15.29 -1.62 -4.96
N ASP A 108 14.85 -1.29 -6.16
CA ASP A 108 15.14 -0.02 -6.78
C ASP A 108 14.13 1.01 -6.27
N VAL A 109 14.53 1.75 -5.28
CA VAL A 109 13.68 2.76 -4.68
C VAL A 109 13.30 3.81 -5.72
N SER A 110 14.19 4.09 -6.68
CA SER A 110 13.89 5.06 -7.72
C SER A 110 12.70 4.64 -8.57
N LEU A 111 12.62 3.35 -8.89
CA LEU A 111 11.50 2.84 -9.67
C LEU A 111 10.21 2.94 -8.87
N ILE A 112 10.25 2.59 -7.61
CA ILE A 112 9.07 2.66 -6.77
C ILE A 112 8.60 4.10 -6.62
N ARG A 113 9.54 5.03 -6.43
CA ARG A 113 9.17 6.44 -6.32
C ARG A 113 8.62 6.97 -7.64
N HIS A 114 9.15 6.49 -8.75
CA HIS A 114 8.63 6.90 -10.04
C HIS A 114 7.17 6.45 -10.20
N VAL A 115 6.88 5.21 -9.84
CA VAL A 115 5.53 4.69 -9.91
C VAL A 115 4.63 5.46 -8.94
N MET A 116 5.13 5.78 -7.77
CA MET A 116 4.35 6.50 -6.77
C MET A 116 3.95 7.88 -7.28
N GLU A 117 4.85 8.53 -8.01
CA GLU A 117 4.58 9.88 -8.48
C GLU A 117 3.80 9.94 -9.77
N MET A 118 3.67 8.84 -10.47
CA MET A 118 2.85 8.81 -11.66
C MET A 118 1.40 8.86 -11.27
N ASN A 119 0.57 9.39 -12.14
CA ASN A 119 -0.82 9.51 -11.84
C ASN A 119 -1.55 8.31 -12.40
N PHE A 120 -1.61 7.27 -11.61
CA PHE A 120 -2.22 6.05 -12.06
C PHE A 120 -3.71 5.98 -11.89
N ASP A 121 -4.29 6.94 -11.25
CA ASP A 121 -5.72 6.94 -11.12
C ASP A 121 -6.29 7.20 -12.43
N ILE A 122 -5.50 7.45 -13.38
CA ILE A 122 -6.03 7.65 -14.56
C ILE A 122 -6.44 6.43 -15.07
N LYS A 123 -7.51 6.22 -15.25
CA LYS A 123 -7.84 5.13 -15.68
C LYS A 123 -7.77 5.16 -16.99
N ARG A 124 -7.62 4.66 -17.59
CA ARG A 124 -7.49 4.59 -18.87
C ARG A 124 -8.32 3.70 -19.45
#